data_fd2b8b2117969dfa2cce824555787b9b
#
_entry.id   fd2b8b2117969dfa2cce824555787b9b
#
_cell.length_a   1.000
_cell.length_b   1.000
_cell.length_c   1.000
_cell.angle_alpha   90.00
_cell.angle_beta   90.00
_cell.angle_gamma   90.00
#
_symmetry.space_group_name_H-M   'P 1'
#
loop_
_entity.id
_entity.type
_entity.pdbx_description
1 polymer ?
#
loop_
_entity_poly.entity_id
_entity_poly.type
_entity_poly.pdbx_seq_one_letter_code
_entity_poly.pdbx_strand_id
1 'polypeptide(L)'
;GFHGDHHSLVIDQPEAEHYRDVPEASAALVPLGALVGARSGDKGGAANVGFWVPELGDGLADLRYSWFESWLTADRVKDLLPEADPLGIDLYRLPNLRAINVVIHGLLGRGVAETNRLDPQAKGLGEQFRARLIRLPSDLIPDIALPLSEDVV
;
A
#
# COMPACT_ATOMS: atom_id res chain seq x y z
N GLY A 1 14.82 3.01 10.73
CA GLY A 1 14.73 3.27 10.77
C GLY A 1 14.39 3.65 10.81
N PHE A 2 14.84 3.44 10.56
CA PHE A 2 14.58 3.71 10.57
C PHE A 2 14.33 3.90 10.74
N HIS A 3 14.72 3.69 10.72
CA HIS A 3 14.41 3.99 10.77
C HIS A 3 13.96 4.63 10.73
N GLY A 4 14.20 4.63 10.49
CA GLY A 4 13.83 5.32 10.41
C GLY A 4 13.14 5.79 10.23
N ASP A 5 13.32 5.84 9.96
CA ASP A 5 12.65 6.29 9.82
C ASP A 5 12.04 6.69 9.99
N HIS A 6 12.26 6.75 9.99
CA HIS A 6 11.60 7.22 10.22
C HIS A 6 10.91 7.64 10.58
N HIS A 7 11.06 7.78 10.61
CA HIS A 7 10.26 8.27 10.97
C HIS A 7 9.51 8.79 11.34
N SER A 8 9.71 8.97 11.30
CA SER A 8 9.05 9.60 11.55
C SER A 8 8.24 9.96 11.90
N LEU A 9 8.16 9.98 11.79
CA LEU A 9 7.42 10.51 12.02
C LEU A 9 6.44 10.47 12.18
N VAL A 10 6.40 10.14 12.25
CA VAL A 10 5.63 9.97 12.29
C VAL A 10 4.58 10.38 12.73
N ILE A 11 4.22 10.52 12.66
CA ILE A 11 3.40 11.06 12.97
C ILE A 11 2.59 10.78 13.92
N ASP A 12 2.28 11.11 14.51
CA ASP A 12 1.60 11.02 15.53
C ASP A 12 0.31 11.47 15.36
N GLN A 13 -0.46 10.88 14.50
CA GLN A 13 -1.82 11.16 14.36
C GLN A 13 -2.52 10.28 15.34
N PRO A 14 -3.26 10.81 16.30
CA PRO A 14 -3.88 9.98 17.34
C PRO A 14 -4.82 8.94 16.77
N GLU A 15 -5.52 9.27 15.70
CA GLU A 15 -6.41 8.30 15.09
C GLU A 15 -5.64 7.12 14.52
N ALA A 16 -4.57 7.42 13.81
CA ALA A 16 -3.78 6.36 13.21
C ALA A 16 -3.14 5.49 14.27
N GLU A 17 -2.66 6.11 15.34
CA GLU A 17 -2.09 5.37 16.42
C GLU A 17 -3.10 4.46 17.04
N HIS A 18 -4.30 4.97 17.27
CA HIS A 18 -5.36 4.18 17.84
C HIS A 18 -5.64 2.94 16.99
N TYR A 19 -5.75 3.13 15.68
CA TYR A 19 -6.09 2.01 14.81
C TYR A 19 -4.96 1.00 14.68
N ARG A 20 -3.72 1.44 14.82
CA ARG A 20 -2.62 0.50 14.78
C ARG A 20 -2.67 -0.46 15.96
N ASP A 21 -3.19 0.02 17.08
CA ASP A 21 -3.24 -0.79 18.28
C ASP A 21 -4.56 -1.52 18.45
N VAL A 22 -5.43 -1.48 17.47
CA VAL A 22 -6.73 -2.14 17.56
C VAL A 22 -6.54 -3.64 17.71
N PRO A 23 -7.21 -4.27 18.65
CA PRO A 23 -7.12 -5.72 18.82
C PRO A 23 -7.61 -6.43 17.56
N GLU A 24 -7.05 -7.60 17.35
CA GLU A 24 -7.41 -8.39 16.20
C GLU A 24 -8.90 -8.63 16.09
N ALA A 25 -9.58 -8.72 17.24
CA ALA A 25 -11.02 -8.94 17.23
C ALA A 25 -11.79 -7.77 16.66
N SER A 26 -11.17 -6.58 16.62
CA SER A 26 -11.82 -5.38 16.09
C SER A 26 -11.36 -5.08 14.65
N ALA A 27 -10.73 -6.02 14.01
CA ALA A 27 -10.25 -5.86 12.65
C ALA A 27 -10.75 -7.03 11.81
N ALA A 28 -10.82 -6.81 10.52
CA ALA A 28 -11.23 -7.86 9.60
C ALA A 28 -10.14 -8.07 8.58
N LEU A 29 -10.05 -9.30 8.08
CA LEU A 29 -9.08 -9.64 7.07
C LEU A 29 -9.72 -9.36 5.72
N VAL A 30 -9.18 -8.38 5.02
CA VAL A 30 -9.72 -7.96 3.73
C VAL A 30 -8.57 -7.73 2.76
N PRO A 31 -8.84 -7.76 1.45
CA PRO A 31 -7.78 -7.42 0.50
C PRO A 31 -7.40 -5.94 0.65
N LEU A 32 -6.14 -5.64 0.43
CA LEU A 32 -5.70 -4.26 0.44
C LEU A 32 -6.54 -3.41 -0.52
N GLY A 33 -6.98 -4.02 -1.61
CA GLY A 33 -7.82 -3.34 -2.58
C GLY A 33 -9.18 -2.88 -2.06
N ALA A 34 -9.59 -3.36 -0.87
CA ALA A 34 -10.78 -2.84 -0.25
C ALA A 34 -10.55 -1.42 0.28
N LEU A 35 -9.30 -1.05 0.50
CA LEU A 35 -8.96 0.25 1.06
C LEU A 35 -8.42 1.21 0.00
N VAL A 36 -7.61 0.74 -0.93
CA VAL A 36 -6.87 1.62 -1.83
C VAL A 36 -6.99 1.21 -3.28
N GLY A 37 -6.89 2.19 -4.16
CA GLY A 37 -6.60 1.96 -5.56
C GLY A 37 -5.08 1.93 -5.74
N ALA A 38 -4.63 1.42 -6.87
CA ALA A 38 -3.20 1.34 -7.13
C ALA A 38 -2.92 1.45 -8.61
N ARG A 39 -1.79 2.05 -8.93
CA ARG A 39 -1.31 2.11 -10.30
C ARG A 39 0.19 1.90 -10.25
N SER A 40 0.71 1.07 -11.11
CA SER A 40 2.12 0.74 -11.07
C SER A 40 2.74 0.77 -12.46
N GLY A 41 4.06 0.89 -12.47
CA GLY A 41 4.80 0.92 -13.72
C GLY A 41 6.29 0.88 -13.48
N ASP A 42 7.02 0.97 -14.57
CA ASP A 42 8.47 0.95 -14.59
C ASP A 42 9.00 2.38 -14.52
N LYS A 43 10.06 2.54 -13.77
CA LYS A 43 10.71 3.83 -13.68
C LYS A 43 12.22 3.58 -13.69
N GLY A 44 12.76 3.37 -14.89
CA GLY A 44 14.18 3.17 -15.04
C GLY A 44 14.71 1.94 -14.33
N GLY A 45 14.00 0.84 -14.42
CA GLY A 45 14.42 -0.40 -13.75
C GLY A 45 13.87 -0.53 -12.35
N ALA A 46 13.35 0.55 -11.78
CA ALA A 46 12.67 0.48 -10.50
C ALA A 46 11.19 0.29 -10.73
N ALA A 47 10.53 -0.39 -9.83
CA ALA A 47 9.07 -0.49 -9.86
C ALA A 47 8.50 0.66 -9.07
N ASN A 48 7.49 1.30 -9.63
CA ASN A 48 6.83 2.43 -9.01
C ASN A 48 5.36 2.08 -8.81
N VAL A 49 4.87 2.16 -7.58
CA VAL A 49 3.47 1.87 -7.27
C VAL A 49 2.88 3.04 -6.54
N GLY A 50 1.85 3.62 -7.10
CA GLY A 50 1.11 4.68 -6.44
C GLY A 50 -0.17 4.12 -5.87
N PHE A 51 -0.38 4.32 -4.57
CA PHE A 51 -1.61 3.92 -3.88
C PHE A 51 -2.39 5.17 -3.51
N TRP A 52 -3.69 5.08 -3.54
CA TRP A 52 -4.51 6.20 -3.05
C TRP A 52 -5.77 5.69 -2.37
N VAL A 53 -6.25 6.46 -1.41
CA VAL A 53 -7.50 6.15 -0.72
C VAL A 53 -8.62 6.93 -1.41
N PRO A 54 -9.57 6.24 -2.01
CA PRO A 54 -10.62 6.94 -2.73
C PRO A 54 -11.63 7.60 -1.80
N GLU A 55 -12.28 8.63 -2.31
CA GLU A 55 -13.38 9.28 -1.62
C GLU A 55 -14.64 8.51 -1.94
N LEU A 56 -15.28 7.95 -0.93
CA LEU A 56 -16.47 7.15 -1.14
C LEU A 56 -17.76 7.82 -0.65
N GLY A 57 -17.64 9.07 -0.20
CA GLY A 57 -18.81 9.81 0.22
C GLY A 57 -19.30 9.48 1.62
N ASP A 58 -18.53 8.71 2.37
CA ASP A 58 -18.94 8.32 3.72
C ASP A 58 -18.22 9.12 4.81
N GLY A 59 -17.40 10.09 4.42
CA GLY A 59 -16.72 10.94 5.37
C GLY A 59 -15.51 10.30 6.03
N LEU A 60 -15.06 9.14 5.57
CA LEU A 60 -13.98 8.40 6.22
C LEU A 60 -12.68 8.40 5.45
N ALA A 61 -12.62 9.09 4.31
CA ALA A 61 -11.42 9.01 3.48
C ALA A 61 -10.16 9.50 4.21
N ASP A 62 -10.27 10.58 4.97
CA ASP A 62 -9.12 11.09 5.68
C ASP A 62 -8.66 10.14 6.79
N LEU A 63 -9.62 9.53 7.50
CA LEU A 63 -9.26 8.57 8.53
C LEU A 63 -8.61 7.33 7.92
N ARG A 64 -9.15 6.88 6.81
CA ARG A 64 -8.55 5.74 6.12
C ARG A 64 -7.14 6.06 5.67
N TYR A 65 -6.93 7.26 5.14
CA TYR A 65 -5.60 7.64 4.71
C TYR A 65 -4.64 7.75 5.88
N SER A 66 -5.07 8.34 6.99
CA SER A 66 -4.24 8.43 8.18
C SER A 66 -3.81 7.05 8.65
N TRP A 67 -4.74 6.11 8.64
CA TRP A 67 -4.40 4.75 9.03
C TRP A 67 -3.40 4.13 8.05
N PHE A 68 -3.69 4.28 6.76
CA PHE A 68 -2.84 3.69 5.71
C PHE A 68 -1.44 4.28 5.77
N GLU A 69 -1.35 5.59 5.96
CA GLU A 69 -0.07 6.27 6.00
C GLU A 69 0.79 5.75 7.15
N SER A 70 0.20 5.49 8.29
CA SER A 70 0.97 5.00 9.42
C SER A 70 1.22 3.49 9.31
N TRP A 71 0.37 2.77 8.61
CA TRP A 71 0.49 1.33 8.46
C TRP A 71 1.52 0.93 7.41
N LEU A 72 1.61 1.68 6.31
CA LEU A 72 2.47 1.30 5.19
C LEU A 72 3.90 1.78 5.45
N THR A 73 4.79 0.85 5.65
CA THR A 73 6.20 1.11 5.86
C THR A 73 6.99 0.28 4.86
N ALA A 74 8.29 0.52 4.77
CA ALA A 74 9.13 -0.30 3.90
C ALA A 74 9.05 -1.77 4.29
N ASP A 75 9.06 -2.05 5.60
CA ASP A 75 8.95 -3.43 6.05
C ASP A 75 7.63 -4.04 5.65
N ARG A 76 6.56 -3.26 5.71
CA ARG A 76 5.26 -3.77 5.32
C ARG A 76 5.22 -4.07 3.83
N VAL A 77 5.85 -3.22 3.02
CA VAL A 77 5.95 -3.48 1.60
C VAL A 77 6.64 -4.81 1.35
N LYS A 78 7.69 -5.10 2.11
CA LYS A 78 8.41 -6.37 1.95
C LYS A 78 7.56 -7.54 2.38
N ASP A 79 6.72 -7.36 3.39
CA ASP A 79 5.80 -8.42 3.80
C ASP A 79 4.80 -8.71 2.68
N LEU A 80 4.34 -7.67 2.02
CA LEU A 80 3.35 -7.83 0.97
C LEU A 80 3.95 -8.33 -0.33
N LEU A 81 5.23 -8.06 -0.55
CA LEU A 81 5.94 -8.45 -1.77
C LEU A 81 7.30 -8.97 -1.37
N PRO A 82 7.40 -10.27 -1.05
CA PRO A 82 8.66 -10.82 -0.51
C PRO A 82 9.89 -10.65 -1.42
N GLU A 83 9.70 -10.61 -2.72
CA GLU A 83 10.83 -10.43 -3.61
C GLU A 83 11.47 -9.06 -3.46
N ALA A 84 10.80 -8.12 -2.79
CA ALA A 84 11.37 -6.81 -2.53
C ALA A 84 12.23 -6.78 -1.27
N ASP A 85 12.28 -7.88 -0.52
CA ASP A 85 12.96 -7.89 0.76
C ASP A 85 14.40 -7.40 0.68
N PRO A 86 15.22 -7.84 -0.29
CA PRO A 86 16.60 -7.38 -0.34
C PRO A 86 16.79 -6.03 -1.01
N LEU A 87 15.71 -5.38 -1.42
CA LEU A 87 15.83 -4.18 -2.25
C LEU A 87 15.58 -2.92 -1.46
N GLY A 88 16.06 -1.80 -1.99
CA GLY A 88 15.80 -0.50 -1.39
C GLY A 88 14.39 -0.06 -1.70
N ILE A 89 13.70 0.50 -0.72
CA ILE A 89 12.32 0.94 -0.88
C ILE A 89 12.20 2.37 -0.36
N ASP A 90 11.64 3.25 -1.19
CA ASP A 90 11.33 4.61 -0.78
C ASP A 90 9.83 4.81 -0.81
N LEU A 91 9.34 5.52 0.18
CA LEU A 91 7.92 5.88 0.25
C LEU A 91 7.79 7.39 0.24
N TYR A 92 6.93 7.89 -0.61
CA TYR A 92 6.65 9.31 -0.73
C TYR A 92 5.19 9.54 -0.41
N ARG A 93 4.95 10.30 0.66
CA ARG A 93 3.59 10.54 1.12
C ARG A 93 3.05 11.80 0.48
N LEU A 94 1.85 11.71 -0.04
CA LEU A 94 1.19 12.80 -0.75
C LEU A 94 -0.19 13.02 -0.12
N PRO A 95 -0.22 13.61 1.07
CA PRO A 95 -1.48 13.70 1.82
C PRO A 95 -2.57 14.47 1.11
N ASN A 96 -2.21 15.47 0.32
CA ASN A 96 -3.22 16.23 -0.40
C ASN A 96 -3.99 15.36 -1.39
N LEU A 97 -3.37 14.28 -1.82
CA LEU A 97 -3.99 13.36 -2.77
C LEU A 97 -4.45 12.09 -2.09
N ARG A 98 -4.29 12.00 -0.79
CA ARG A 98 -4.50 10.79 -0.01
C ARG A 98 -3.76 9.61 -0.68
N ALA A 99 -2.51 9.86 -1.02
CA ALA A 99 -1.74 8.90 -1.78
C ALA A 99 -0.37 8.66 -1.17
N ILE A 100 0.18 7.49 -1.48
CA ILE A 100 1.56 7.15 -1.14
C ILE A 100 2.17 6.52 -2.38
N ASN A 101 3.33 7.01 -2.76
CA ASN A 101 4.06 6.45 -3.88
C ASN A 101 5.21 5.61 -3.36
N VAL A 102 5.31 4.39 -3.82
CA VAL A 102 6.34 3.46 -3.38
C VAL A 102 7.27 3.17 -4.56
N VAL A 103 8.56 3.30 -4.34
CA VAL A 103 9.55 2.98 -5.36
C VAL A 103 10.40 1.83 -4.83
N ILE A 104 10.45 0.74 -5.59
CA ILE A 104 11.22 -0.44 -5.23
C ILE A 104 12.39 -0.52 -6.20
N HIS A 105 13.57 -0.21 -5.68
CA HIS A 105 14.75 -0.06 -6.52
C HIS A 105 15.30 -1.41 -6.93
N GLY A 106 15.58 -1.54 -8.20
CA GLY A 106 16.23 -2.74 -8.70
C GLY A 106 15.31 -3.91 -8.99
N LEU A 107 14.03 -3.78 -8.68
CA LEU A 107 13.12 -4.89 -8.91
C LEU A 107 13.07 -5.28 -10.37
N LEU A 108 12.90 -4.31 -11.24
CA LEU A 108 12.81 -4.57 -12.68
C LEU A 108 14.17 -4.67 -13.34
N GLY A 109 15.18 -4.07 -12.72
CA GLY A 109 16.53 -4.18 -13.24
C GLY A 109 17.05 -5.59 -13.16
N ARG A 110 16.48 -6.40 -12.29
CA ARG A 110 16.85 -7.81 -12.18
C ARG A 110 15.98 -8.67 -13.06
N GLY A 111 15.02 -8.03 -13.71
CA GLY A 111 13.97 -8.76 -14.38
C GLY A 111 14.42 -9.63 -15.51
N VAL A 112 15.49 -9.25 -16.19
CA VAL A 112 15.96 -10.07 -17.28
C VAL A 112 16.36 -11.44 -16.77
N ALA A 113 17.05 -11.46 -15.65
CA ALA A 113 17.44 -12.70 -15.03
C ALA A 113 16.27 -13.34 -14.29
N GLU A 114 15.29 -12.54 -13.95
CA GLU A 114 14.16 -13.02 -13.20
C GLU A 114 13.00 -13.25 -14.13
N THR A 115 13.18 -14.08 -15.06
CA THR A 115 12.19 -14.23 -16.11
C THR A 115 10.88 -14.81 -15.64
N ASN A 116 10.78 -15.18 -14.40
CA ASN A 116 9.53 -15.69 -13.88
C ASN A 116 8.47 -14.61 -13.78
N ARG A 117 8.87 -13.36 -13.73
CA ARG A 117 7.88 -12.31 -13.64
C ARG A 117 7.15 -12.19 -14.95
N LEU A 118 5.85 -12.21 -14.86
CA LEU A 118 5.02 -12.07 -16.05
C LEU A 118 4.79 -10.64 -16.43
N ASP A 119 5.25 -9.69 -15.61
CA ASP A 119 5.02 -8.27 -15.84
C ASP A 119 6.33 -7.52 -15.70
N PRO A 120 7.18 -7.56 -16.72
CA PRO A 120 8.50 -6.95 -16.61
C PRO A 120 8.46 -5.44 -16.48
N GLN A 121 7.34 -4.81 -16.79
CA GLN A 121 7.19 -3.36 -16.63
C GLN A 121 6.42 -3.01 -15.40
N ALA A 122 6.13 -3.97 -14.56
CA ALA A 122 5.45 -3.81 -13.28
C ALA A 122 4.03 -3.26 -13.40
N LYS A 123 3.41 -3.39 -14.57
CA LYS A 123 2.08 -2.84 -14.74
C LYS A 123 1.05 -3.54 -13.88
N GLY A 124 1.23 -4.82 -13.62
CA GLY A 124 0.31 -5.58 -12.80
C GLY A 124 0.65 -5.60 -11.33
N LEU A 125 1.71 -4.91 -10.93
CA LEU A 125 2.18 -4.99 -9.56
C LEU A 125 1.18 -4.37 -8.58
N GLY A 126 0.51 -3.29 -9.00
CA GLY A 126 -0.49 -2.67 -8.17
C GLY A 126 -1.60 -3.64 -7.79
N GLU A 127 -2.08 -4.42 -8.75
CA GLU A 127 -3.13 -5.38 -8.48
C GLU A 127 -2.62 -6.55 -7.64
N GLN A 128 -1.36 -6.88 -7.79
CA GLN A 128 -0.76 -7.90 -6.94
C GLN A 128 -0.78 -7.46 -5.49
N PHE A 129 -0.44 -6.20 -5.22
CA PHE A 129 -0.53 -5.65 -3.88
C PHE A 129 -1.99 -5.61 -3.40
N ARG A 130 -2.89 -5.17 -4.26
CA ARG A 130 -4.29 -5.04 -3.87
C ARG A 130 -4.93 -6.37 -3.51
N ALA A 131 -4.41 -7.46 -4.04
CA ALA A 131 -4.94 -8.78 -3.73
C ALA A 131 -4.48 -9.33 -2.38
N ARG A 132 -3.47 -8.72 -1.77
CA ARG A 132 -2.97 -9.20 -0.50
C ARG A 132 -3.94 -8.93 0.63
N LEU A 133 -4.11 -9.91 1.49
CA LEU A 133 -5.00 -9.77 2.64
C LEU A 133 -4.31 -8.99 3.74
N ILE A 134 -5.01 -8.05 4.31
CA ILE A 134 -4.51 -7.24 5.42
C ILE A 134 -5.57 -7.20 6.50
N ARG A 135 -5.17 -6.80 7.69
CA ARG A 135 -6.10 -6.61 8.79
C ARG A 135 -6.45 -5.15 8.85
N LEU A 136 -7.68 -4.84 8.52
CA LEU A 136 -8.17 -3.47 8.50
C LEU A 136 -9.11 -3.28 9.66
N PRO A 137 -8.95 -2.20 10.45
CA PRO A 137 -9.91 -1.92 11.51
C PRO A 137 -11.32 -1.90 10.96
N SER A 138 -12.22 -2.55 11.68
CA SER A 138 -13.58 -2.73 11.19
C SER A 138 -14.27 -1.40 10.89
N ASP A 139 -13.95 -0.37 11.68
CA ASP A 139 -14.57 0.94 11.48
C ASP A 139 -14.19 1.58 10.15
N LEU A 140 -13.13 1.14 9.54
CA LEU A 140 -12.65 1.75 8.31
C LEU A 140 -13.02 0.98 7.06
N ILE A 141 -13.66 -0.17 7.21
CA ILE A 141 -14.03 -0.99 6.06
C ILE A 141 -15.15 -0.29 5.30
N PRO A 142 -14.97 -0.04 4.01
CA PRO A 142 -16.04 0.61 3.25
C PRO A 142 -17.27 -0.26 3.17
N ASP A 143 -18.42 0.37 3.25
CA ASP A 143 -19.68 -0.35 3.06
C ASP A 143 -19.77 -0.88 1.65
N ILE A 144 -19.23 -0.12 0.71
CA ILE A 144 -19.23 -0.52 -0.68
C ILE A 144 -17.88 -1.07 -0.99
N ALA A 145 -17.83 -2.33 -1.33
CA ALA A 145 -16.55 -2.94 -1.69
C ALA A 145 -16.04 -2.26 -2.95
N LEU A 146 -14.75 -1.96 -2.96
CA LEU A 146 -14.15 -1.44 -4.18
C LEU A 146 -14.23 -2.53 -5.22
N PRO A 147 -14.68 -2.19 -6.40
CA PRO A 147 -15.01 -3.20 -7.40
C PRO A 147 -13.77 -3.79 -8.02
N LEU A 148 -13.38 -4.94 -7.51
CA LEU A 148 -12.23 -5.63 -8.06
C LEU A 148 -12.51 -6.13 -9.44
N SER A 149 -13.68 -6.65 -9.63
CA SER A 149 -13.97 -7.23 -10.92
C SER A 149 -14.14 -6.16 -11.94
N GLU A 150 -14.64 -5.07 -11.49
CA GLU A 150 -14.85 -4.07 -12.44
C GLU A 150 -13.65 -3.36 -12.70
N ASP A 151 -12.75 -3.34 -11.75
CA ASP A 151 -11.52 -2.71 -12.04
C ASP A 151 -10.91 -3.46 -13.12
N VAL A 152 -11.33 -4.63 -13.40
CA VAL A 152 -10.83 -5.30 -14.52
C VAL A 152 -11.71 -5.14 -15.69
N VAL A 153 -12.74 -4.46 -15.55
CA VAL A 153 -13.59 -4.29 -16.67
C VAL A 153 -13.19 -3.11 -17.50
#